data_6eb6f720fe651f71493d4ab98f3c0813
#
_entry.id   6eb6f720fe651f71493d4ab98f3c0813
#
_cell.length_a   1.000
_cell.length_b   1.000
_cell.length_c   1.000
_cell.angle_alpha   90.00
_cell.angle_beta   90.00
_cell.angle_gamma   90.00
#
_symmetry.space_group_name_H-M   'P 1'
#
loop_
_entity.id
_entity.type
_entity.pdbx_description
1 polymer ?
#
loop_
_entity_poly.entity_id
_entity_poly.type
_entity_poly.pdbx_seq_one_letter_code
_entity_poly.pdbx_strand_id
1 'polypeptide(L)' 'MLRTISIGSCVSIQGLLVGHMADGKIAVKVDEKTFVGYPVTPVRKS' A
#
# COMPACT_ATOMS: atom_id res chain seq x y z
N MET A 1 -10.63 -2.52 4.56
CA MET A 1 -10.38 -2.92 3.17
C MET A 1 -8.89 -3.08 2.96
N LEU A 2 -8.51 -4.17 2.35
CA LEU A 2 -7.11 -4.45 2.15
C LEU A 2 -6.56 -3.73 0.94
N ARG A 3 -5.36 -3.22 1.07
CA ARG A 3 -4.66 -2.57 -0.01
C ARG A 3 -3.22 -3.01 -0.02
N THR A 4 -2.64 -3.00 -1.19
CA THR A 4 -1.24 -3.33 -1.36
C THR A 4 -0.49 -2.08 -1.71
N ILE A 5 0.63 -1.85 -1.05
CA ILE A 5 1.47 -0.71 -1.35
C ILE A 5 2.85 -1.20 -1.74
N SER A 6 3.55 -0.34 -2.45
CA SER A 6 4.91 -0.60 -2.87
C SER A 6 5.86 0.30 -2.09
N ILE A 7 6.87 -0.31 -1.51
CA ILE A 7 7.90 0.42 -0.78
C ILE A 7 9.22 0.09 -1.45
N GLY A 8 9.89 1.11 -1.94
CA GLY A 8 11.12 0.89 -2.67
C GLY A 8 10.85 0.27 -4.02
N SER A 9 11.79 -0.47 -4.54
CA SER A 9 11.67 -0.99 -5.88
C SER A 9 11.17 -2.42 -5.95
N CYS A 10 11.22 -3.15 -4.86
CA CYS A 10 10.89 -4.57 -4.93
C CYS A 10 10.00 -5.06 -3.80
N VAL A 11 9.64 -4.21 -2.88
CA VAL A 11 8.92 -4.63 -1.68
C VAL A 11 7.48 -4.22 -1.78
N SER A 12 6.59 -5.16 -1.56
CA SER A 12 5.16 -4.89 -1.52
C SER A 12 4.61 -5.32 -0.17
N ILE A 13 3.70 -4.54 0.36
CA ILE A 13 3.09 -4.82 1.65
C ILE A 13 1.59 -4.69 1.49
N GLN A 14 0.88 -5.65 2.04
CA GLN A 14 -0.57 -5.64 2.03
C GLN A 14 -1.06 -5.44 3.45
N GLY A 15 -1.98 -4.53 3.63
CA GLY A 15 -2.56 -4.27 4.93
C GLY A 15 -3.88 -3.56 4.81
N LEU A 16 -4.42 -3.17 5.95
CA LEU A 16 -5.68 -2.43 5.98
C LEU A 16 -5.44 -0.98 5.68
N LEU A 17 -6.21 -0.44 4.77
CA LEU A 17 -6.11 0.98 4.44
C LEU A 17 -6.57 1.80 5.63
N VAL A 18 -5.72 2.67 6.11
CA VAL A 18 -6.04 3.52 7.25
C VAL A 18 -5.94 5.00 6.94
N GLY A 19 -5.43 5.37 5.79
CA GLY A 19 -5.35 6.78 5.45
C GLY A 19 -4.83 7.02 4.05
N HIS A 20 -4.96 8.26 3.62
CA HIS A 20 -4.45 8.70 2.32
C HIS A 20 -3.52 9.87 2.54
N MET A 21 -2.46 9.91 1.75
CA MET A 21 -1.53 11.01 1.80
C MET A 21 -1.77 11.93 0.62
N ALA A 22 -1.29 13.17 0.78
CA ALA A 22 -1.50 14.17 -0.25
C ALA A 22 -0.75 13.85 -1.54
N ASP A 23 0.32 13.08 -1.43
CA ASP A 23 1.17 12.78 -2.58
C ASP A 23 0.63 11.65 -3.45
N GLY A 24 -0.50 11.11 -3.09
CA GLY A 24 -1.00 9.94 -3.79
C GLY A 24 -0.62 8.64 -3.12
N LYS A 25 0.10 8.71 -2.02
CA LYS A 25 0.43 7.52 -1.25
C LYS A 25 -0.73 7.17 -0.34
N ILE A 26 -0.71 5.94 0.13
CA ILE A 26 -1.70 5.53 1.12
C ILE A 26 -0.98 4.89 2.28
N ALA A 27 -1.65 4.90 3.41
CA ALA A 27 -1.14 4.26 4.61
C ALA A 27 -1.93 3.01 4.86
N VAL A 28 -1.23 1.92 5.12
CA VAL A 28 -1.87 0.66 5.45
C VAL A 28 -1.31 0.17 6.77
N LYS A 29 -2.13 -0.54 7.50
CA LYS A 29 -1.73 -1.06 8.78
C LYS A 29 -1.60 -2.57 8.71
N VAL A 30 -0.47 -3.06 9.17
CA VAL A 30 -0.21 -4.49 9.24
C VAL A 30 0.12 -4.81 10.68
N ASP A 31 -0.74 -5.60 11.32
CA ASP A 31 -0.58 -5.90 12.74
C ASP A 31 -0.58 -4.60 13.53
N GLU A 32 0.53 -4.29 14.17
CA GLU A 32 0.64 -3.05 14.95
C GLU A 32 1.46 -2.01 14.26
N LYS A 33 1.83 -2.24 13.02
CA LYS A 33 2.68 -1.33 12.30
C LYS A 33 1.93 -0.69 11.16
N THR A 34 2.29 0.54 10.89
CA THR A 34 1.68 1.29 9.79
C THR A 34 2.76 1.58 8.76
N PHE A 35 2.44 1.31 7.51
CA PHE A 35 3.35 1.56 6.41
C PHE A 35 2.71 2.51 5.42
N VAL A 36 3.54 3.33 4.81
CA VAL A 36 3.08 4.29 3.83
C VAL A 36 3.82 4.03 2.53
N GLY A 37 3.09 3.97 1.46
CA GLY A 37 3.71 3.78 0.15
C GLY A 37 2.70 4.02 -0.94
N TYR A 38 3.15 3.83 -2.17
CA TYR A 38 2.26 4.02 -3.32
C TYR A 38 1.37 2.81 -3.49
N PRO A 39 0.09 3.03 -3.80
CA PRO A 39 -0.81 1.90 -4.02
C PRO A 39 -0.41 1.13 -5.26
N VAL A 40 -0.47 -0.17 -5.14
CA VAL A 40 -0.18 -1.06 -6.25
C VAL A 40 -1.48 -1.62 -6.75
N THR A 41 -1.74 -1.41 -8.02
CA THR A 41 -2.92 -1.96 -8.63
C THR A 41 -2.53 -3.25 -9.32
N PRO A 42 -3.20 -4.35 -9.04
CA PRO A 42 -2.88 -5.59 -9.72
C PRO A 42 -3.13 -5.43 -11.21
N VAL A 43 -2.08 -5.52 -11.96
CA VAL A 43 -2.19 -5.39 -13.39
C VAL A 43 -2.38 -6.76 -14.00
N ARG A 44 -3.46 -6.90 -14.70
CA ARG A 44 -3.75 -8.17 -15.33
C ARG A 44 -3.26 -8.09 -16.74
N LYS A 45 -2.26 -8.82 -16.96
CA LYS A 45 -1.79 -8.91 -18.32
C LYS A 45 -2.68 -9.86 -19.04
N SER A 46 -3.30 -9.38 -19.93
CA SER A 46 -4.19 -10.26 -20.65
C SER A 46 -3.48 -10.98 -21.70
#